data_3f8a7b492f16f4174b5d0698a45410e8
#
_entry.id   3f8a7b492f16f4174b5d0698a45410e8
#
_cell.length_a   1.000
_cell.length_b   1.000
_cell.length_c   1.000
_cell.angle_alpha   90.00
_cell.angle_beta   90.00
_cell.angle_gamma   90.00
#
_symmetry.space_group_name_H-M   'P 1'
#
loop_
_entity.id
_entity.type
_entity.pdbx_description
1 polymer ?
#
loop_
_entity_poly.entity_id
_entity_poly.type
_entity_poly.pdbx_seq_one_letter_code
_entity_poly.pdbx_strand_id
1 'polypeptide(L)'
;MTTYITDKDGKSIDASTVSKIPSDRHFRNAWTLSGTVISEDMATAKTIFKDKIREVRKPLLEAQDVLFMKAMEDGDSTEQSTIASKKKELRDAPATSAITNAKTIAELKAAWDTDLLGASPYA
;
A
#
# COMPACT_ATOMS: atom_id res chain seq x y z
N MET A 1 -0.07 34.89 -6.39
CA MET A 1 0.77 33.76 -5.95
C MET A 1 0.44 32.55 -6.81
N THR A 2 1.46 31.90 -7.38
CA THR A 2 1.26 30.72 -8.22
C THR A 2 1.28 29.45 -7.35
N THR A 3 0.27 28.60 -7.53
CA THR A 3 0.21 27.31 -6.86
C THR A 3 0.76 26.23 -7.80
N TYR A 4 1.65 25.41 -7.29
CA TYR A 4 2.26 24.33 -8.04
C TYR A 4 1.82 22.96 -7.53
N ILE A 5 1.71 22.01 -8.46
CA ILE A 5 1.44 20.61 -8.18
C ILE A 5 2.68 19.82 -8.60
N THR A 6 3.12 18.90 -7.76
CA THR A 6 4.28 18.05 -8.07
C THR A 6 3.80 16.71 -8.60
N ASP A 7 4.31 16.29 -9.76
CA ASP A 7 3.98 15.00 -10.35
C ASP A 7 4.87 13.87 -9.79
N LYS A 8 4.67 12.64 -10.29
CA LYS A 8 5.40 11.45 -9.84
C LYS A 8 6.92 11.54 -10.05
N ASP A 9 7.35 12.38 -10.98
CA ASP A 9 8.77 12.55 -11.30
C ASP A 9 9.39 13.77 -10.60
N GLY A 10 8.63 14.42 -9.73
CA GLY A 10 9.06 15.60 -8.99
C GLY A 10 8.97 16.89 -9.79
N LYS A 11 8.34 16.85 -10.97
CA LYS A 11 8.17 18.04 -11.81
C LYS A 11 7.06 18.92 -11.27
N SER A 12 7.33 20.23 -11.18
CA SER A 12 6.35 21.23 -10.77
C SER A 12 5.45 21.61 -11.95
N ILE A 13 4.14 21.59 -11.70
CA ILE A 13 3.10 21.92 -12.67
C ILE A 13 2.31 23.11 -12.13
N ASP A 14 2.16 24.17 -12.94
CA ASP A 14 1.35 25.33 -12.56
C ASP A 14 -0.13 24.90 -12.50
N ALA A 15 -0.73 24.98 -11.31
CA ALA A 15 -2.11 24.55 -11.09
C ALA A 15 -3.13 25.31 -11.94
N SER A 16 -2.81 26.55 -12.36
CA SER A 16 -3.70 27.34 -13.21
C SER A 16 -3.85 26.77 -14.64
N THR A 17 -2.91 25.93 -15.09
CA THR A 17 -2.95 25.29 -16.40
C THR A 17 -3.70 23.96 -16.41
N VAL A 18 -4.16 23.48 -15.25
CA VAL A 18 -4.79 22.17 -15.08
C VAL A 18 -6.29 22.32 -14.99
N SER A 19 -7.03 21.58 -15.84
CA SER A 19 -8.49 21.60 -15.86
C SER A 19 -9.12 20.57 -14.93
N LYS A 20 -8.40 19.49 -14.60
CA LYS A 20 -8.90 18.43 -13.73
C LYS A 20 -7.78 17.85 -12.88
N ILE A 21 -8.04 17.70 -11.59
CA ILE A 21 -7.13 17.12 -10.59
C ILE A 21 -7.87 16.00 -9.86
N PRO A 22 -7.23 14.86 -9.56
CA PRO A 22 -7.87 13.84 -8.72
C PRO A 22 -8.28 14.41 -7.37
N SER A 23 -9.49 14.08 -6.92
CA SER A 23 -10.00 14.52 -5.61
C SER A 23 -9.30 13.80 -4.45
N ASP A 24 -8.82 12.58 -4.70
CA ASP A 24 -8.14 11.75 -3.73
C ASP A 24 -6.64 12.03 -3.76
N ARG A 25 -6.08 12.43 -2.64
CA ARG A 25 -4.68 12.82 -2.52
C ARG A 25 -3.77 11.72 -1.95
N HIS A 26 -4.31 10.55 -1.62
CA HIS A 26 -3.52 9.45 -1.06
C HIS A 26 -2.38 9.00 -1.98
N PHE A 27 -2.61 9.05 -3.30
CA PHE A 27 -1.62 8.66 -4.30
C PHE A 27 -1.10 9.84 -5.11
N ARG A 28 -1.01 11.03 -4.50
CA ARG A 28 -0.52 12.22 -5.20
C ARG A 28 0.89 12.05 -5.77
N ASN A 29 1.70 11.18 -5.18
CA ASN A 29 3.04 10.86 -5.67
C ASN A 29 3.01 10.00 -6.94
N ALA A 30 1.84 9.52 -7.35
CA ALA A 30 1.62 8.81 -8.62
C ALA A 30 0.93 9.70 -9.66
N TRP A 31 0.75 11.00 -9.40
CA TRP A 31 0.09 11.90 -10.33
C TRP A 31 0.94 12.14 -11.57
N THR A 32 0.28 12.17 -12.73
CA THR A 32 0.89 12.46 -14.01
C THR A 32 -0.02 13.39 -14.82
N LEU A 33 0.59 14.31 -15.56
CA LEU A 33 -0.13 15.27 -16.39
C LEU A 33 -0.21 14.76 -17.83
N SER A 34 -1.43 14.75 -18.37
CA SER A 34 -1.67 14.51 -19.80
C SER A 34 -2.55 15.64 -20.33
N GLY A 35 -1.97 16.51 -21.16
CA GLY A 35 -2.64 17.73 -21.58
C GLY A 35 -2.88 18.67 -20.41
N THR A 36 -4.15 18.90 -20.04
CA THR A 36 -4.55 19.72 -18.89
C THR A 36 -5.15 18.89 -17.75
N VAL A 37 -5.10 17.55 -17.84
CA VAL A 37 -5.70 16.63 -16.87
C VAL A 37 -4.61 15.92 -16.09
N ILE A 38 -4.70 15.99 -14.76
CA ILE A 38 -3.87 15.17 -13.87
C ILE A 38 -4.63 13.90 -13.54
N SER A 39 -3.98 12.76 -13.70
CA SER A 39 -4.50 11.45 -13.35
C SER A 39 -3.47 10.68 -12.54
N GLU A 40 -3.86 9.53 -11.99
CA GLU A 40 -2.97 8.67 -11.21
C GLU A 40 -2.39 7.59 -12.12
N ASP A 41 -1.05 7.47 -12.12
CA ASP A 41 -0.37 6.38 -12.79
C ASP A 41 -0.52 5.11 -11.96
N MET A 42 -1.27 4.12 -12.47
CA MET A 42 -1.59 2.90 -11.71
C MET A 42 -0.37 2.08 -11.35
N ALA A 43 0.61 1.99 -12.22
CA ALA A 43 1.85 1.26 -11.91
C ALA A 43 2.58 1.89 -10.72
N THR A 44 2.70 3.21 -10.71
CA THR A 44 3.30 3.97 -9.61
C THR A 44 2.46 3.88 -8.33
N ALA A 45 1.14 3.98 -8.45
CA ALA A 45 0.22 3.86 -7.31
C ALA A 45 0.34 2.48 -6.65
N LYS A 46 0.42 1.41 -7.44
CA LYS A 46 0.62 0.05 -6.93
C LYS A 46 1.95 -0.09 -6.18
N THR A 47 3.02 0.51 -6.70
CA THR A 47 4.32 0.52 -6.02
C THR A 47 4.23 1.22 -4.66
N ILE A 48 3.60 2.38 -4.60
CA ILE A 48 3.37 3.13 -3.36
C ILE A 48 2.54 2.29 -2.38
N PHE A 49 1.49 1.65 -2.85
CA PHE A 49 0.61 0.80 -2.05
C PHE A 49 1.38 -0.39 -1.47
N LYS A 50 2.17 -1.09 -2.28
CA LYS A 50 3.01 -2.20 -1.83
C LYS A 50 4.04 -1.77 -0.80
N ASP A 51 4.67 -0.62 -0.99
CA ASP A 51 5.65 -0.08 -0.05
C ASP A 51 5.00 0.24 1.30
N LYS A 52 3.76 0.74 1.29
CA LYS A 52 3.00 0.98 2.51
C LYS A 52 2.68 -0.32 3.24
N ILE A 53 2.32 -1.38 2.51
CA ILE A 53 2.13 -2.71 3.08
C ILE A 53 3.42 -3.21 3.73
N ARG A 54 4.55 -3.06 3.07
CA ARG A 54 5.85 -3.46 3.60
C ARG A 54 6.20 -2.72 4.89
N GLU A 55 5.89 -1.43 4.93
CA GLU A 55 6.09 -0.60 6.12
C GLU A 55 5.22 -1.09 7.29
N VAL A 56 3.93 -1.32 7.03
CA VAL A 56 2.97 -1.75 8.05
C VAL A 56 3.24 -3.16 8.55
N ARG A 57 3.61 -4.09 7.65
CA ARG A 57 3.84 -5.50 8.03
C ARG A 57 5.09 -5.72 8.87
N LYS A 58 6.07 -4.82 8.78
CA LYS A 58 7.35 -5.00 9.49
C LYS A 58 7.18 -5.23 10.99
N PRO A 59 6.53 -4.34 11.76
CA PRO A 59 6.31 -4.59 13.18
C PRO A 59 5.41 -5.80 13.44
N LEU A 60 4.49 -6.09 12.51
CA LEU A 60 3.61 -7.26 12.65
C LEU A 60 4.40 -8.56 12.51
N LEU A 61 5.35 -8.62 11.58
CA LEU A 61 6.25 -9.77 11.43
C LEU A 61 7.15 -9.94 12.66
N GLU A 62 7.69 -8.85 13.17
CA GLU A 62 8.53 -8.86 14.37
C GLU A 62 7.77 -9.41 15.59
N ALA A 63 6.50 -9.01 15.75
CA ALA A 63 5.64 -9.51 16.80
C ALA A 63 5.39 -11.02 16.68
N GLN A 64 5.18 -11.50 15.45
CA GLN A 64 5.00 -12.94 15.19
C GLN A 64 6.28 -13.73 15.46
N ASP A 65 7.45 -13.17 15.21
CA ASP A 65 8.73 -13.81 15.53
C ASP A 65 8.87 -14.07 17.03
N VAL A 66 8.49 -13.12 17.86
CA VAL A 66 8.50 -13.27 19.34
C VAL A 66 7.54 -14.37 19.77
N LEU A 67 6.33 -14.39 19.23
CA LEU A 67 5.33 -15.42 19.53
C LEU A 67 5.79 -16.80 19.08
N PHE A 68 6.47 -16.89 17.95
CA PHE A 68 7.02 -18.14 17.45
C PHE A 68 8.08 -18.70 18.39
N MET A 69 8.97 -17.85 18.89
CA MET A 69 9.99 -18.26 19.86
C MET A 69 9.36 -18.80 21.15
N LYS A 70 8.31 -18.16 21.65
CA LYS A 70 7.57 -18.64 22.82
C LYS A 70 6.93 -20.01 22.57
N ALA A 71 6.32 -20.19 21.40
CA ALA A 71 5.72 -21.46 21.02
C ALA A 71 6.77 -22.58 20.93
N MET A 72 7.97 -22.26 20.44
CA MET A 72 9.09 -23.21 20.42
C MET A 72 9.53 -23.60 21.83
N GLU A 73 9.69 -22.62 22.73
CA GLU A 73 10.07 -22.86 24.11
C GLU A 73 9.04 -23.74 24.84
N ASP A 74 7.74 -23.52 24.55
CA ASP A 74 6.64 -24.27 25.15
C ASP A 74 6.42 -25.64 24.50
N GLY A 75 7.11 -25.93 23.39
CA GLY A 75 6.92 -27.17 22.62
C GLY A 75 5.56 -27.26 21.97
N ASP A 76 4.91 -26.12 21.69
CA ASP A 76 3.57 -26.07 21.08
C ASP A 76 3.68 -26.06 19.55
N SER A 77 3.63 -27.24 18.94
CA SER A 77 3.76 -27.40 17.49
C SER A 77 2.56 -26.86 16.72
N THR A 78 1.38 -26.88 17.31
CA THR A 78 0.16 -26.34 16.69
C THR A 78 0.26 -24.82 16.58
N GLU A 79 0.68 -24.15 17.65
CA GLU A 79 0.86 -22.71 17.67
C GLU A 79 1.98 -22.29 16.71
N GLN A 80 3.08 -23.04 16.65
CA GLN A 80 4.17 -22.80 15.69
C GLN A 80 3.65 -22.81 14.24
N SER A 81 2.80 -23.78 13.89
CA SER A 81 2.20 -23.88 12.55
C SER A 81 1.27 -22.72 12.25
N THR A 82 0.47 -22.30 13.22
CA THR A 82 -0.45 -21.15 13.09
C THR A 82 0.33 -19.86 12.84
N ILE A 83 1.38 -19.63 13.61
CA ILE A 83 2.23 -18.43 13.46
C ILE A 83 2.98 -18.45 12.13
N ALA A 84 3.51 -19.61 11.73
CA ALA A 84 4.21 -19.75 10.45
C ALA A 84 3.29 -19.40 9.27
N SER A 85 2.02 -19.82 9.31
CA SER A 85 1.01 -19.47 8.30
C SER A 85 0.74 -17.97 8.29
N LYS A 86 0.60 -17.35 9.46
CA LYS A 86 0.39 -15.90 9.60
C LYS A 86 1.56 -15.11 9.01
N LYS A 87 2.78 -15.52 9.32
CA LYS A 87 3.99 -14.90 8.78
C LYS A 87 4.05 -14.99 7.25
N LYS A 88 3.66 -16.15 6.70
CA LYS A 88 3.60 -16.33 5.25
C LYS A 88 2.60 -15.38 4.61
N GLU A 89 1.41 -15.25 5.19
CA GLU A 89 0.39 -14.29 4.71
C GLU A 89 0.93 -12.86 4.72
N LEU A 90 1.63 -12.46 5.78
CA LEU A 90 2.24 -11.13 5.88
C LEU A 90 3.32 -10.91 4.82
N ARG A 91 4.15 -11.93 4.56
CA ARG A 91 5.18 -11.83 3.51
C ARG A 91 4.58 -11.72 2.12
N ASP A 92 3.46 -12.42 1.88
CA ASP A 92 2.79 -12.46 0.57
C ASP A 92 1.85 -11.27 0.35
N ALA A 93 1.54 -10.48 1.39
CA ALA A 93 0.57 -9.39 1.32
C ALA A 93 0.80 -8.40 0.17
N PRO A 94 2.05 -7.97 -0.14
CA PRO A 94 2.26 -7.06 -1.28
C PRO A 94 2.05 -7.71 -2.66
N ALA A 95 1.99 -9.03 -2.73
CA ALA A 95 1.95 -9.79 -3.98
C ALA A 95 0.57 -10.40 -4.28
N THR A 96 -0.49 -9.94 -3.62
CA THR A 96 -1.83 -10.49 -3.84
C THR A 96 -2.38 -10.13 -5.22
N SER A 97 -3.21 -11.01 -5.77
CA SER A 97 -3.83 -10.80 -7.09
C SER A 97 -4.76 -9.58 -7.10
N ALA A 98 -5.40 -9.26 -5.97
CA ALA A 98 -6.26 -8.08 -5.86
C ALA A 98 -5.49 -6.79 -6.18
N ILE A 99 -4.24 -6.68 -5.74
CA ILE A 99 -3.37 -5.54 -6.05
C ILE A 99 -2.98 -5.56 -7.52
N THR A 100 -2.49 -6.70 -8.01
CA THR A 100 -2.04 -6.84 -9.40
C THR A 100 -3.17 -6.54 -10.40
N ASN A 101 -4.39 -6.97 -10.10
CA ASN A 101 -5.55 -6.83 -10.98
C ASN A 101 -6.31 -5.53 -10.80
N ALA A 102 -5.97 -4.69 -9.83
CA ALA A 102 -6.62 -3.40 -9.62
C ALA A 102 -6.41 -2.49 -10.83
N LYS A 103 -7.48 -1.94 -11.37
CA LYS A 103 -7.47 -1.05 -12.53
C LYS A 103 -7.77 0.40 -12.16
N THR A 104 -8.31 0.62 -10.96
CA THR A 104 -8.65 1.95 -10.44
C THR A 104 -8.09 2.12 -9.04
N ILE A 105 -7.98 3.37 -8.60
CA ILE A 105 -7.54 3.69 -7.24
C ILE A 105 -8.51 3.11 -6.20
N ALA A 106 -9.82 3.15 -6.48
CA ALA A 106 -10.82 2.55 -5.57
C ALA A 106 -10.60 1.04 -5.41
N GLU A 107 -10.34 0.32 -6.50
CA GLU A 107 -10.03 -1.11 -6.45
C GLU A 107 -8.74 -1.39 -5.70
N LEU A 108 -7.72 -0.56 -5.91
CA LEU A 108 -6.44 -0.68 -5.21
C LEU A 108 -6.61 -0.50 -3.71
N LYS A 109 -7.33 0.53 -3.27
CA LYS A 109 -7.64 0.74 -1.85
C LYS A 109 -8.41 -0.42 -1.24
N ALA A 110 -9.36 -0.98 -1.99
CA ALA A 110 -10.16 -2.13 -1.55
C ALA A 110 -9.31 -3.40 -1.40
N ALA A 111 -8.13 -3.46 -1.99
CA ALA A 111 -7.21 -4.58 -1.89
C ALA A 111 -6.45 -4.64 -0.54
N TRP A 112 -6.57 -3.61 0.30
CA TRP A 112 -5.97 -3.62 1.63
C TRP A 112 -6.67 -4.65 2.52
N ASP A 113 -5.90 -5.61 3.04
CA ASP A 113 -6.41 -6.67 3.91
C ASP A 113 -6.44 -6.16 5.36
N THR A 114 -7.59 -5.68 5.81
CA THR A 114 -7.75 -5.12 7.15
C THR A 114 -7.63 -6.18 8.25
N ASP A 115 -7.97 -7.43 7.95
CA ASP A 115 -7.85 -8.52 8.92
C ASP A 115 -6.39 -8.87 9.19
N LEU A 116 -5.56 -8.76 8.17
CA LEU A 116 -4.14 -9.09 8.25
C LEU A 116 -3.28 -7.91 8.70
N LEU A 117 -3.55 -6.73 8.15
CA LEU A 117 -2.69 -5.53 8.29
C LEU A 117 -3.25 -4.48 9.26
N GLY A 118 -4.49 -4.65 9.70
CA GLY A 118 -5.18 -3.65 10.51
C GLY A 118 -5.85 -2.58 9.67
N ALA A 119 -6.24 -1.47 10.29
CA ALA A 119 -6.99 -0.41 9.61
C ALA A 119 -6.24 0.12 8.38
N SER A 120 -6.98 0.33 7.29
CA SER A 120 -6.42 0.88 6.07
C SER A 120 -6.04 2.35 6.24
N PRO A 121 -4.80 2.75 5.86
CA PRO A 121 -4.43 4.17 5.84
C PRO A 121 -5.12 4.95 4.73
N TYR A 122 -5.83 4.25 3.85
CA TYR A 122 -6.54 4.82 2.70
C TYR A 122 -8.07 4.85 2.87
N ALA A 123 -8.55 4.46 4.04
CA ALA A 123 -9.99 4.47 4.34
C ALA A 123 -10.52 5.89 4.60
#